data_57ecf8637636aa853b4d0f5755f85fe8
#
_entry.id   57ecf8637636aa853b4d0f5755f85fe8
#
_cell.length_a   1.000
_cell.length_b   1.000
_cell.length_c   1.000
_cell.angle_alpha   90.00
_cell.angle_beta   90.00
_cell.angle_gamma   90.00
#
_symmetry.space_group_name_H-M   'P 1'
#
loop_
_entity.id
_entity.type
_entity.pdbx_description
1 polymer ?
#
loop_
_entity_poly.entity_id
_entity_poly.type
_entity_poly.pdbx_seq_one_letter_code
_entity_poly.pdbx_strand_id
1 'polypeptide(L)'
;MEPEPGLLEVRRRGAVVTLTGEVDLNTSDLLRSELALACASGDGVGDVVIDLSDLTFIGSSGLHVLIETATTLGERRLVLLGGGWAAYVVNLLGLTLRYPNIVVAR
;
A
#
# COMPACT_ATOMS: atom_id res chain seq x y z
N MET A 1 15.33 -1.14 20.76
CA MET A 1 16.23 -1.37 19.60
C MET A 1 15.65 -0.66 18.41
N GLU A 2 16.41 0.17 17.75
CA GLU A 2 15.96 0.85 16.57
C GLU A 2 15.91 -0.13 15.40
N PRO A 3 14.88 -0.06 14.52
CA PRO A 3 14.88 -0.87 13.31
C PRO A 3 16.04 -0.45 12.43
N GLU A 4 16.65 -1.40 11.75
CA GLU A 4 17.71 -1.10 10.79
C GLU A 4 17.13 -0.31 9.62
N PRO A 5 17.89 0.66 9.04
CA PRO A 5 17.43 1.38 7.87
C PRO A 5 17.07 0.43 6.72
N GLY A 6 15.99 0.74 6.01
CA GLY A 6 15.53 -0.04 4.87
C GLY A 6 14.76 -1.30 5.20
N LEU A 7 14.41 -1.52 6.47
CA LEU A 7 13.57 -2.65 6.85
C LEU A 7 12.09 -2.29 6.73
N LEU A 8 11.32 -3.27 6.32
CA LEU A 8 9.87 -3.18 6.26
C LEU A 8 9.26 -4.31 7.06
N GLU A 9 8.36 -3.97 7.96
CA GLU A 9 7.51 -4.94 8.62
C GLU A 9 6.12 -4.87 8.02
N VAL A 10 5.59 -6.01 7.60
CA VAL A 10 4.25 -6.11 7.03
C VAL A 10 3.41 -7.02 7.91
N ARG A 11 2.26 -6.51 8.34
CA ARG A 11 1.25 -7.31 9.03
C ARG A 11 0.01 -7.36 8.16
N ARG A 12 -0.47 -8.56 7.91
CA ARG A 12 -1.65 -8.74 7.08
C ARG A 12 -2.71 -9.51 7.85
N ARG A 13 -3.92 -8.97 7.82
CA ARG A 13 -5.10 -9.66 8.31
C ARG A 13 -6.15 -9.61 7.21
N GLY A 14 -6.33 -10.74 6.51
CA GLY A 14 -7.20 -10.76 5.34
C GLY A 14 -6.76 -9.76 4.28
N ALA A 15 -7.65 -8.87 3.91
CA ALA A 15 -7.40 -7.82 2.92
C ALA A 15 -6.88 -6.51 3.53
N VAL A 16 -6.49 -6.52 4.81
CA VAL A 16 -5.94 -5.35 5.49
C VAL A 16 -4.45 -5.57 5.73
N VAL A 17 -3.64 -4.66 5.22
CA VAL A 17 -2.17 -4.70 5.32
C VAL A 17 -1.70 -3.48 6.09
N THR A 18 -0.90 -3.68 7.14
CA THR A 18 -0.30 -2.60 7.91
C THR A 18 1.20 -2.61 7.67
N LEU A 19 1.75 -1.45 7.31
CA LEU A 19 3.16 -1.29 7.00
C LEU A 19 3.86 -0.47 8.06
N THR A 20 5.04 -0.93 8.48
CA THR A 20 5.91 -0.20 9.41
C THR A 20 7.32 -0.17 8.81
N GLY A 21 7.93 1.00 8.76
CA GLY A 21 9.29 1.16 8.27
C GLY A 21 9.38 1.85 6.93
N GLU A 22 10.12 1.26 6.00
CA GLU A 22 10.43 1.88 4.72
C GLU A 22 10.12 0.92 3.56
N VAL A 23 9.53 1.46 2.50
CA VAL A 23 9.38 0.72 1.24
C VAL A 23 10.37 1.31 0.22
N ASP A 24 11.38 0.53 -0.09
CA ASP A 24 12.43 0.88 -1.06
C ASP A 24 12.62 -0.27 -2.05
N LEU A 25 13.67 -0.17 -2.85
CA LEU A 25 13.96 -1.20 -3.86
C LEU A 25 14.16 -2.58 -3.23
N ASN A 26 14.73 -2.64 -2.02
CA ASN A 26 15.01 -3.92 -1.35
C ASN A 26 13.77 -4.55 -0.70
N THR A 27 12.78 -3.75 -0.36
CA THR A 27 11.59 -4.21 0.37
C THR A 27 10.32 -4.25 -0.47
N SER A 28 10.35 -3.71 -1.68
CA SER A 28 9.16 -3.64 -2.54
C SER A 28 8.62 -5.01 -2.92
N ASP A 29 9.47 -6.03 -3.05
CA ASP A 29 9.02 -7.39 -3.38
C ASP A 29 8.23 -8.02 -2.23
N LEU A 30 8.62 -7.74 -0.98
CA LEU A 30 7.86 -8.18 0.17
C LEU A 30 6.46 -7.54 0.16
N LEU A 31 6.40 -6.24 -0.10
CA LEU A 31 5.13 -5.54 -0.21
C LEU A 31 4.27 -6.13 -1.33
N ARG A 32 4.86 -6.39 -2.49
CA ARG A 32 4.15 -6.98 -3.63
C ARG A 32 3.53 -8.33 -3.27
N SER A 33 4.30 -9.19 -2.61
CA SER A 33 3.84 -10.51 -2.20
C SER A 33 2.68 -10.43 -1.21
N GLU A 34 2.78 -9.56 -0.22
CA GLU A 34 1.74 -9.42 0.78
C GLU A 34 0.46 -8.79 0.20
N LEU A 35 0.60 -7.85 -0.72
CA LEU A 35 -0.57 -7.28 -1.38
C LEU A 35 -1.26 -8.29 -2.31
N ALA A 36 -0.50 -9.15 -2.96
CA ALA A 36 -1.09 -10.23 -3.75
C ALA A 36 -1.95 -11.16 -2.87
N LEU A 37 -1.46 -11.49 -1.68
CA LEU A 37 -2.21 -12.30 -0.72
C LEU A 37 -3.47 -11.55 -0.23
N ALA A 38 -3.35 -10.26 0.02
CA ALA A 38 -4.48 -9.43 0.44
C ALA A 38 -5.57 -9.38 -0.64
N CYS A 39 -5.17 -9.24 -1.90
CA CYS A 39 -6.11 -9.22 -3.01
C CYS A 39 -6.86 -10.56 -3.16
N ALA A 40 -6.20 -11.66 -2.82
CA ALA A 40 -6.78 -13.01 -2.92
C ALA A 40 -7.59 -13.40 -1.66
N SER A 41 -7.58 -12.59 -0.61
CA SER A 41 -8.24 -12.91 0.65
C SER A 41 -9.77 -12.79 0.54
N GLY A 42 -10.45 -13.62 1.34
CA GLY A 42 -11.91 -13.62 1.40
C GLY A 42 -12.54 -14.07 0.09
N ASP A 43 -13.59 -13.38 -0.31
CA ASP A 43 -14.31 -13.66 -1.56
C ASP A 43 -13.70 -12.96 -2.78
N GLY A 44 -12.66 -12.17 -2.59
CA GLY A 44 -11.97 -11.48 -3.68
C GLY A 44 -12.73 -10.29 -4.27
N VAL A 45 -13.73 -9.75 -3.60
CA VAL A 45 -14.58 -8.67 -4.16
C VAL A 45 -14.57 -7.39 -3.33
N GLY A 46 -14.13 -7.43 -2.07
CA GLY A 46 -14.11 -6.26 -1.21
C GLY A 46 -12.90 -5.37 -1.42
N ASP A 47 -12.83 -4.30 -0.64
CA ASP A 47 -11.69 -3.39 -0.66
C ASP A 47 -10.42 -4.06 -0.15
N VAL A 48 -9.28 -3.64 -0.65
CA VAL A 48 -7.98 -3.93 -0.05
C VAL A 48 -7.52 -2.66 0.65
N VAL A 49 -7.12 -2.78 1.91
CA VAL A 49 -6.75 -1.65 2.75
C VAL A 49 -5.28 -1.72 3.10
N ILE A 50 -4.58 -0.61 2.92
CA ILE A 50 -3.18 -0.47 3.33
C ILE A 50 -3.09 0.67 4.33
N ASP A 51 -2.64 0.37 5.54
CA ASP A 51 -2.39 1.37 6.57
C ASP A 51 -0.94 1.83 6.46
N LEU A 52 -0.75 3.10 6.11
CA LEU A 52 0.54 3.74 5.92
C LEU A 52 0.96 4.59 7.12
N SER A 53 0.20 4.57 8.21
CA SER A 53 0.42 5.48 9.36
C SER A 53 1.83 5.39 9.93
N ASP A 54 2.39 4.19 9.98
CA ASP A 54 3.70 3.92 10.57
C ASP A 54 4.81 3.77 9.52
N LEU A 55 4.51 4.11 8.28
CA LEU A 55 5.49 4.10 7.21
C LEU A 55 6.27 5.41 7.23
N THR A 56 7.60 5.33 7.18
CA THR A 56 8.47 6.51 7.24
C THR A 56 9.01 6.90 5.87
N PHE A 57 8.95 6.00 4.89
CA PHE A 57 9.44 6.27 3.56
C PHE A 57 8.78 5.32 2.56
N ILE A 58 8.45 5.85 1.39
CA ILE A 58 8.06 5.05 0.24
C ILE A 58 8.73 5.64 -1.00
N GLY A 59 9.55 4.82 -1.66
CA GLY A 59 10.21 5.21 -2.89
C GLY A 59 9.39 4.85 -4.12
N SER A 60 9.95 5.12 -5.30
CA SER A 60 9.28 4.87 -6.57
C SER A 60 8.93 3.39 -6.77
N SER A 61 9.77 2.47 -6.30
CA SER A 61 9.47 1.03 -6.40
C SER A 61 8.22 0.65 -5.60
N GLY A 62 8.04 1.23 -4.41
CA GLY A 62 6.85 1.03 -3.61
C GLY A 62 5.61 1.63 -4.25
N LEU A 63 5.72 2.84 -4.77
CA LEU A 63 4.62 3.48 -5.48
C LEU A 63 4.19 2.66 -6.70
N HIS A 64 5.15 2.07 -7.40
CA HIS A 64 4.87 1.19 -8.52
C HIS A 64 4.07 -0.05 -8.09
N VAL A 65 4.39 -0.61 -6.93
CA VAL A 65 3.64 -1.75 -6.37
C VAL A 65 2.19 -1.34 -6.07
N LEU A 66 1.96 -0.14 -5.54
CA LEU A 66 0.60 0.35 -5.31
C LEU A 66 -0.18 0.47 -6.61
N ILE A 67 0.45 0.99 -7.65
CA ILE A 67 -0.15 1.13 -8.98
C ILE A 67 -0.49 -0.25 -9.58
N GLU A 68 0.44 -1.20 -9.51
CA GLU A 68 0.21 -2.57 -9.95
C GLU A 68 -0.99 -3.19 -9.23
N THR A 69 -1.05 -2.99 -7.92
CA THR A 69 -2.13 -3.52 -7.09
C THR A 69 -3.48 -2.92 -7.49
N ALA A 70 -3.55 -1.60 -7.66
CA ALA A 70 -4.76 -0.94 -8.09
C ALA A 70 -5.22 -1.43 -9.46
N THR A 71 -4.29 -1.62 -10.39
CA THR A 71 -4.57 -2.14 -11.72
C THR A 71 -5.13 -3.56 -11.64
N THR A 72 -4.53 -4.41 -10.81
CA THR A 72 -5.00 -5.79 -10.60
C THR A 72 -6.40 -5.83 -9.99
N LEU A 73 -6.71 -4.91 -9.09
CA LEU A 73 -8.02 -4.87 -8.43
C LEU A 73 -9.16 -4.49 -9.38
N GLY A 74 -8.87 -3.73 -10.43
CA GLY A 74 -9.89 -3.32 -11.38
C GLY A 74 -10.95 -2.42 -10.75
N GLU A 75 -12.16 -2.91 -10.57
CA GLU A 75 -13.27 -2.15 -9.95
C GLU A 75 -13.23 -2.15 -8.42
N ARG A 76 -12.44 -3.03 -7.82
CA ARG A 76 -12.25 -3.05 -6.38
C ARG A 76 -11.38 -1.88 -5.97
N ARG A 77 -11.59 -1.39 -4.75
CA ARG A 77 -10.85 -0.23 -4.27
C ARG A 77 -9.59 -0.62 -3.50
N LEU A 78 -8.53 0.13 -3.72
CA LEU A 78 -7.35 0.13 -2.87
C LEU A 78 -7.46 1.34 -1.94
N VAL A 79 -7.70 1.10 -0.66
CA VAL A 79 -7.92 2.14 0.33
C VAL A 79 -6.64 2.36 1.10
N LEU A 80 -6.13 3.59 1.08
CA LEU A 80 -4.92 3.98 1.80
C LEU A 80 -5.31 4.74 3.06
N LEU A 81 -4.93 4.20 4.21
CA LEU A 81 -5.10 4.85 5.51
C LEU A 81 -3.77 5.48 5.92
N GLY A 82 -3.82 6.55 6.68
CA GLY A 82 -2.61 7.19 7.17
C GLY A 82 -2.69 8.71 7.16
N GLY A 83 -3.89 9.25 7.07
CA GLY A 83 -4.14 10.67 7.17
C GLY A 83 -3.31 11.47 6.17
N GLY A 84 -2.59 12.47 6.67
CA GLY A 84 -1.81 13.37 5.83
C GLY A 84 -0.71 12.70 5.03
N TRP A 85 -0.11 11.63 5.56
CA TRP A 85 0.94 10.90 4.86
C TRP A 85 0.39 10.18 3.62
N ALA A 86 -0.74 9.49 3.77
CA ALA A 86 -1.38 8.82 2.63
C ALA A 86 -1.84 9.83 1.57
N ALA A 87 -2.44 10.94 2.01
CA ALA A 87 -2.84 12.01 1.10
C ALA A 87 -1.64 12.62 0.36
N TYR A 88 -0.54 12.83 1.07
CA TYR A 88 0.69 13.35 0.49
C TYR A 88 1.21 12.43 -0.63
N VAL A 89 1.30 11.14 -0.35
CA VAL A 89 1.80 10.14 -1.32
C VAL A 89 0.93 10.14 -2.58
N VAL A 90 -0.37 10.16 -2.40
CA VAL A 90 -1.32 10.11 -3.52
C VAL A 90 -1.29 11.41 -4.32
N ASN A 91 -1.23 12.56 -3.65
CA ASN A 91 -1.24 13.86 -4.30
C ASN A 91 0.06 14.14 -5.05
N LEU A 92 1.17 13.64 -4.54
CA LEU A 92 2.49 13.86 -5.14
C LEU A 92 2.55 13.42 -6.60
N LEU A 93 1.85 12.33 -6.94
CA LEU A 93 1.87 11.75 -8.28
C LEU A 93 0.52 11.81 -8.98
N GLY A 94 -0.49 12.46 -8.38
CA GLY A 94 -1.83 12.52 -8.95
C GLY A 94 -2.45 11.13 -9.14
N LEU A 95 -2.17 10.20 -8.23
CA LEU A 95 -2.57 8.81 -8.38
C LEU A 95 -4.09 8.62 -8.47
N THR A 96 -4.86 9.41 -7.72
CA THR A 96 -6.31 9.30 -7.73
C THR A 96 -6.92 9.73 -9.06
N LEU A 97 -6.24 10.60 -9.80
CA LEU A 97 -6.70 11.04 -11.13
C LEU A 97 -6.48 9.94 -12.17
N ARG A 98 -5.38 9.22 -12.09
CA ARG A 98 -5.03 8.16 -13.04
C ARG A 98 -5.62 6.80 -12.64
N TYR A 99 -5.79 6.57 -11.35
CA TYR A 99 -6.28 5.32 -10.79
C TYR A 99 -7.41 5.64 -9.82
N PRO A 100 -8.65 5.82 -10.34
CA PRO A 100 -9.76 6.27 -9.52
C PRO A 100 -10.18 5.26 -8.44
N ASN A 101 -9.73 4.02 -8.52
CA ASN A 101 -9.96 3.03 -7.47
C ASN A 101 -8.96 3.13 -6.31
N ILE A 102 -7.98 4.04 -6.38
CA ILE A 102 -7.15 4.37 -5.22
C ILE A 102 -7.88 5.46 -4.43
N VAL A 103 -8.19 5.15 -3.18
CA VAL A 103 -8.97 6.02 -2.30
C VAL A 103 -8.17 6.28 -1.03
N VAL A 104 -8.10 7.53 -0.62
CA VAL A 104 -7.50 7.90 0.67
C VAL A 104 -8.62 8.01 1.70
N ALA A 105 -8.47 7.30 2.81
CA ALA A 105 -9.41 7.35 3.93
C ALA A 105 -8.66 7.71 5.21
N ARG A 106 -9.36 8.30 6.13
CA ARG A 106 -8.81 8.71 7.42
C ARG A 106 -9.22 7.77 8.53
#